data_807fcb928b6f013425b917a363ca244a
#
_entry.id   807fcb928b6f013425b917a363ca244a
#
_cell.length_a   1.000
_cell.length_b   1.000
_cell.length_c   1.000
_cell.angle_alpha   90.00
_cell.angle_beta   90.00
_cell.angle_gamma   90.00
#
_symmetry.space_group_name_H-M   'P 1'
#
loop_
_entity.id
_entity.type
_entity.pdbx_description
1 polymer ?
#
loop_
_entity_poly.entity_id
_entity_poly.type
_entity_poly.pdbx_seq_one_letter_code
_entity_poly.pdbx_strand_id
1 'polypeptide(L)'
;MNQVIHAAVRRDVARTEQALRALPDGDGSRARQIQSAWGNLVRELTHHHEAEDENIWPFLQERGYDPDLLAAMESEHVAMKQALASASTAIAAVATSPTSAHAAAAANAVSACSAVVNAHLDHEERDVEPIALQMEDDPEWKAMAKKLRPASIVDAANALAWMQDGAGERERSSLRATIPGPVVAILTRFVARRYRREVAPVWR
;
A
#
# COMPACT_ATOMS: atom_id res chain seq x y z
N MET A 1 11.48 2.89 5.81
CA MET A 1 10.32 1.95 5.74
C MET A 1 9.32 2.42 4.69
N ASN A 2 9.07 3.70 4.58
CA ASN A 2 8.14 4.32 3.63
C ASN A 2 8.31 3.81 2.20
N GLN A 3 9.49 3.97 1.59
CA GLN A 3 9.78 3.49 0.23
C GLN A 3 9.50 2.00 0.00
N VAL A 4 9.56 1.17 1.05
CA VAL A 4 9.24 -0.26 0.92
C VAL A 4 7.73 -0.47 0.78
N ILE A 5 6.93 0.30 1.53
CA ILE A 5 5.47 0.31 1.42
C ILE A 5 5.07 0.82 0.03
N HIS A 6 5.62 1.95 -0.40
CA HIS A 6 5.36 2.55 -1.71
C HIS A 6 5.70 1.60 -2.87
N ALA A 7 6.85 0.92 -2.80
CA ALA A 7 7.23 -0.08 -3.79
C ALA A 7 6.22 -1.26 -3.84
N ALA A 8 5.72 -1.70 -2.68
CA ALA A 8 4.70 -2.74 -2.62
C ALA A 8 3.36 -2.27 -3.20
N VAL A 9 2.97 -1.01 -2.97
CA VAL A 9 1.77 -0.39 -3.55
C VAL A 9 1.88 -0.33 -5.07
N ARG A 10 2.95 0.28 -5.61
CA ARG A 10 3.18 0.38 -7.06
C ARG A 10 3.16 -0.99 -7.73
N ARG A 11 3.82 -1.96 -7.13
CA ARG A 11 3.86 -3.35 -7.61
C ARG A 11 2.47 -3.96 -7.71
N ASP A 12 1.65 -3.85 -6.65
CA ASP A 12 0.37 -4.55 -6.59
C ASP A 12 -0.71 -3.83 -7.41
N VAL A 13 -0.65 -2.51 -7.59
CA VAL A 13 -1.47 -1.80 -8.57
C VAL A 13 -1.19 -2.31 -9.97
N ALA A 14 0.10 -2.41 -10.36
CA ALA A 14 0.50 -2.92 -11.67
C ALA A 14 0.09 -4.39 -11.87
N ARG A 15 0.28 -5.25 -10.87
CA ARG A 15 -0.15 -6.66 -10.90
C ARG A 15 -1.66 -6.80 -11.07
N THR A 16 -2.44 -5.95 -10.39
CA THR A 16 -3.90 -5.97 -10.47
C THR A 16 -4.36 -5.58 -11.86
N GLU A 17 -3.83 -4.50 -12.44
CA GLU A 17 -4.13 -4.10 -13.80
C GLU A 17 -3.82 -5.22 -14.81
N GLN A 18 -2.62 -5.80 -14.71
CA GLN A 18 -2.20 -6.90 -15.59
C GLN A 18 -3.12 -8.12 -15.44
N ALA A 19 -3.48 -8.49 -14.21
CA ALA A 19 -4.35 -9.64 -13.95
C ALA A 19 -5.76 -9.44 -14.50
N LEU A 20 -6.31 -8.19 -14.42
CA LEU A 20 -7.60 -7.84 -15.00
C LEU A 20 -7.57 -7.90 -16.53
N ARG A 21 -6.50 -7.39 -17.17
CA ARG A 21 -6.34 -7.45 -18.63
C ARG A 21 -6.19 -8.86 -19.15
N ALA A 22 -5.66 -9.77 -18.34
CA ALA A 22 -5.46 -11.18 -18.67
C ALA A 22 -6.60 -12.09 -18.20
N LEU A 23 -7.66 -11.53 -17.58
CA LEU A 23 -8.77 -12.33 -17.03
C LEU A 23 -9.59 -12.99 -18.14
N PRO A 24 -9.70 -14.33 -18.15
CA PRO A 24 -10.56 -15.03 -19.11
C PRO A 24 -12.03 -14.70 -18.87
N ASP A 25 -12.80 -14.60 -19.94
CA ASP A 25 -14.24 -14.38 -19.87
C ASP A 25 -14.93 -15.53 -19.12
N GLY A 26 -15.78 -15.20 -18.14
CA GLY A 26 -16.47 -16.17 -17.30
C GLY A 26 -15.67 -16.69 -16.10
N ASP A 27 -14.39 -16.35 -15.92
CA ASP A 27 -13.60 -16.85 -14.78
C ASP A 27 -13.89 -16.06 -13.50
N GLY A 28 -15.03 -16.36 -12.88
CA GLY A 28 -15.44 -15.76 -11.61
C GLY A 28 -14.54 -16.16 -10.43
N SER A 29 -13.85 -17.30 -10.50
CA SER A 29 -12.89 -17.68 -9.45
C SER A 29 -11.70 -16.75 -9.43
N ARG A 30 -11.10 -16.54 -10.60
CA ARG A 30 -9.96 -15.64 -10.77
C ARG A 30 -10.34 -14.19 -10.46
N ALA A 31 -11.53 -13.75 -10.87
CA ALA A 31 -12.04 -12.41 -10.57
C ALA A 31 -12.11 -12.16 -9.04
N ARG A 32 -12.63 -13.09 -8.26
CA ARG A 32 -12.68 -12.98 -6.79
C ARG A 32 -11.29 -12.99 -6.14
N GLN A 33 -10.35 -13.76 -6.69
CA GLN A 33 -8.95 -13.74 -6.22
C GLN A 33 -8.33 -12.36 -6.43
N ILE A 34 -8.50 -11.76 -7.60
CA ILE A 34 -8.01 -10.39 -7.91
C ILE A 34 -8.67 -9.38 -6.95
N GLN A 35 -9.97 -9.49 -6.70
CA GLN A 35 -10.68 -8.64 -5.74
C GLN A 35 -10.11 -8.76 -4.33
N SER A 36 -9.80 -9.98 -3.87
CA SER A 36 -9.20 -10.20 -2.55
C SER A 36 -7.81 -9.55 -2.43
N ALA A 37 -6.98 -9.69 -3.46
CA ALA A 37 -5.66 -9.09 -3.49
C ALA A 37 -5.71 -7.56 -3.54
N TRP A 38 -6.62 -6.99 -4.35
CA TRP A 38 -6.91 -5.56 -4.37
C TRP A 38 -7.35 -5.05 -3.00
N GLY A 39 -8.27 -5.75 -2.33
CA GLY A 39 -8.71 -5.42 -0.97
C GLY A 39 -7.58 -5.41 0.05
N ASN A 40 -6.55 -6.26 -0.12
CA ASN A 40 -5.36 -6.20 0.70
C ASN A 40 -4.57 -4.90 0.46
N LEU A 41 -4.31 -4.56 -0.80
CA LEU A 41 -3.61 -3.31 -1.16
C LEU A 41 -4.34 -2.09 -0.60
N VAL A 42 -5.66 -1.98 -0.83
CA VAL A 42 -6.48 -0.86 -0.34
C VAL A 42 -6.36 -0.71 1.17
N ARG A 43 -6.46 -1.81 1.91
CA ARG A 43 -6.34 -1.79 3.37
C ARG A 43 -4.95 -1.33 3.84
N GLU A 44 -3.88 -1.89 3.27
CA GLU A 44 -2.51 -1.53 3.69
C GLU A 44 -2.19 -0.07 3.36
N LEU A 45 -2.63 0.42 2.18
CA LEU A 45 -2.46 1.82 1.78
C LEU A 45 -3.31 2.78 2.63
N THR A 46 -4.57 2.42 2.93
CA THR A 46 -5.42 3.22 3.82
C THR A 46 -4.80 3.36 5.20
N HIS A 47 -4.33 2.25 5.79
CA HIS A 47 -3.64 2.28 7.08
C HIS A 47 -2.39 3.17 7.08
N HIS A 48 -1.64 3.15 5.99
CA HIS A 48 -0.46 3.98 5.82
C HIS A 48 -0.81 5.47 5.85
N HIS A 49 -1.75 5.90 4.99
CA HIS A 49 -2.16 7.31 4.93
C HIS A 49 -2.90 7.79 6.20
N GLU A 50 -3.73 6.95 6.83
CA GLU A 50 -4.36 7.28 8.10
C GLU A 50 -3.31 7.52 9.19
N ALA A 51 -2.24 6.73 9.21
CA ALA A 51 -1.15 6.93 10.16
C ALA A 51 -0.38 8.24 9.93
N GLU A 52 -0.25 8.68 8.69
CA GLU A 52 0.34 9.97 8.30
C GLU A 52 -0.58 11.13 8.68
N ASP A 53 -1.85 11.07 8.27
CA ASP A 53 -2.86 12.08 8.58
C ASP A 53 -3.01 12.31 10.10
N GLU A 54 -2.97 11.24 10.89
CA GLU A 54 -3.18 11.30 12.34
C GLU A 54 -1.93 11.65 13.14
N ASN A 55 -0.73 11.39 12.63
CA ASN A 55 0.49 11.50 13.43
C ASN A 55 1.59 12.32 12.76
N ILE A 56 1.87 12.13 11.46
CA ILE A 56 3.01 12.78 10.81
C ILE A 56 2.68 14.23 10.47
N TRP A 57 1.56 14.48 9.80
CA TRP A 57 1.20 15.85 9.41
C TRP A 57 1.02 16.77 10.63
N PRO A 58 0.28 16.39 11.70
CA PRO A 58 0.20 17.21 12.92
C PRO A 58 1.56 17.46 13.56
N PHE A 59 2.43 16.45 13.61
CA PHE A 59 3.78 16.57 14.16
C PHE A 59 4.64 17.56 13.39
N LEU A 60 4.58 17.54 12.05
CA LEU A 60 5.30 18.48 11.20
C LEU A 60 4.71 19.91 11.32
N GLN A 61 3.40 20.01 11.37
CA GLN A 61 2.69 21.29 11.56
C GLN A 61 3.08 21.98 12.86
N GLU A 62 3.13 21.26 13.98
CA GLU A 62 3.57 21.77 15.29
C GLU A 62 5.00 22.31 15.26
N ARG A 63 5.84 21.82 14.36
CA ARG A 63 7.22 22.25 14.15
C ARG A 63 7.38 23.37 13.13
N GLY A 64 6.29 23.87 12.57
CA GLY A 64 6.29 24.99 11.64
C GLY A 64 6.81 24.63 10.25
N TYR A 65 6.70 23.37 9.84
CA TYR A 65 6.95 22.98 8.44
C TYR A 65 5.90 23.58 7.51
N ASP A 66 6.23 23.64 6.23
CA ASP A 66 5.44 24.30 5.19
C ASP A 66 3.97 23.87 5.20
N PRO A 67 3.01 24.75 5.58
CA PRO A 67 1.60 24.41 5.67
C PRO A 67 0.98 24.13 4.30
N ASP A 68 1.51 24.71 3.21
CA ASP A 68 0.99 24.47 1.87
C ASP A 68 1.37 23.07 1.39
N LEU A 69 2.57 22.60 1.74
CA LEU A 69 2.97 21.21 1.48
C LEU A 69 2.08 20.21 2.23
N LEU A 70 1.83 20.45 3.52
CA LEU A 70 0.99 19.54 4.32
C LEU A 70 -0.46 19.52 3.82
N ALA A 71 -1.02 20.67 3.46
CA ALA A 71 -2.36 20.77 2.86
C ALA A 71 -2.44 20.05 1.50
N ALA A 72 -1.35 20.11 0.69
CA ALA A 72 -1.27 19.36 -0.55
C ALA A 72 -1.31 17.84 -0.31
N MET A 73 -0.54 17.32 0.66
CA MET A 73 -0.55 15.90 1.05
C MET A 73 -1.95 15.44 1.45
N GLU A 74 -2.63 16.18 2.33
CA GLU A 74 -4.02 15.87 2.76
C GLU A 74 -4.99 15.86 1.56
N SER A 75 -4.88 16.84 0.66
CA SER A 75 -5.72 16.91 -0.54
C SER A 75 -5.49 15.73 -1.48
N GLU A 76 -4.24 15.30 -1.64
CA GLU A 76 -3.86 14.14 -2.45
C GLU A 76 -4.38 12.84 -1.84
N HIS A 77 -4.36 12.67 -0.49
CA HIS A 77 -4.99 11.54 0.18
C HIS A 77 -6.49 11.45 -0.10
N VAL A 78 -7.19 12.59 -0.12
CA VAL A 78 -8.63 12.62 -0.49
C VAL A 78 -8.83 12.16 -1.94
N ALA A 79 -8.01 12.64 -2.87
CA ALA A 79 -8.08 12.25 -4.28
C ALA A 79 -7.79 10.74 -4.46
N MET A 80 -6.81 10.22 -3.74
CA MET A 80 -6.50 8.79 -3.76
C MET A 80 -7.62 7.92 -3.18
N LYS A 81 -8.26 8.32 -2.07
CA LYS A 81 -9.43 7.62 -1.51
C LYS A 81 -10.54 7.49 -2.55
N GLN A 82 -10.80 8.54 -3.32
CA GLN A 82 -11.80 8.54 -4.40
C GLN A 82 -11.40 7.60 -5.56
N ALA A 83 -10.12 7.66 -5.98
CA ALA A 83 -9.61 6.81 -7.05
C ALA A 83 -9.64 5.31 -6.66
N LEU A 84 -9.23 4.98 -5.43
CA LEU A 84 -9.29 3.62 -4.87
C LEU A 84 -10.74 3.11 -4.79
N ALA A 85 -11.69 3.94 -4.36
CA ALA A 85 -13.11 3.59 -4.29
C ALA A 85 -13.68 3.30 -5.69
N SER A 86 -13.34 4.12 -6.68
CA SER A 86 -13.76 3.93 -8.08
C SER A 86 -13.22 2.62 -8.66
N ALA A 87 -11.92 2.34 -8.48
CA ALA A 87 -11.30 1.09 -8.92
C ALA A 87 -11.91 -0.13 -8.18
N SER A 88 -12.14 -0.02 -6.87
CA SER A 88 -12.77 -1.08 -6.07
C SER A 88 -14.18 -1.42 -6.56
N THR A 89 -14.96 -0.41 -6.91
CA THR A 89 -16.32 -0.59 -7.48
C THR A 89 -16.26 -1.34 -8.81
N ALA A 90 -15.34 -0.96 -9.69
CA ALA A 90 -15.16 -1.62 -10.97
C ALA A 90 -14.70 -3.09 -10.81
N ILE A 91 -13.77 -3.36 -9.89
CA ILE A 91 -13.30 -4.73 -9.58
C ILE A 91 -14.44 -5.57 -8.98
N ALA A 92 -15.29 -5.00 -8.14
CA ALA A 92 -16.45 -5.70 -7.57
C ALA A 92 -17.47 -6.08 -8.67
N ALA A 93 -17.65 -5.24 -9.68
CA ALA A 93 -18.48 -5.58 -10.84
C ALA A 93 -17.94 -6.78 -11.62
N VAL A 94 -16.61 -6.87 -11.81
CA VAL A 94 -15.98 -8.05 -12.42
C VAL A 94 -16.20 -9.30 -11.57
N ALA A 95 -16.04 -9.23 -10.24
CA ALA A 95 -16.24 -10.38 -9.36
C ALA A 95 -17.69 -10.90 -9.37
N THR A 96 -18.66 -10.00 -9.62
CA THR A 96 -20.09 -10.34 -9.73
C THR A 96 -20.44 -10.86 -11.12
N SER A 97 -19.90 -10.26 -12.18
CA SER A 97 -20.15 -10.63 -13.57
C SER A 97 -18.84 -10.56 -14.35
N PRO A 98 -18.10 -11.67 -14.44
CA PRO A 98 -16.74 -11.73 -14.97
C PRO A 98 -16.72 -11.76 -16.50
N THR A 99 -17.14 -10.65 -17.11
CA THR A 99 -17.10 -10.45 -18.55
C THR A 99 -15.84 -9.69 -18.96
N SER A 100 -15.40 -9.89 -20.20
CA SER A 100 -14.28 -9.15 -20.78
C SER A 100 -14.51 -7.64 -20.78
N ALA A 101 -15.74 -7.19 -20.94
CA ALA A 101 -16.10 -5.77 -20.86
C ALA A 101 -15.90 -5.22 -19.44
N HIS A 102 -16.37 -5.91 -18.40
CA HIS A 102 -16.14 -5.51 -17.01
C HIS A 102 -14.65 -5.57 -16.65
N ALA A 103 -13.93 -6.59 -17.09
CA ALA A 103 -12.49 -6.71 -16.86
C ALA A 103 -11.71 -5.54 -17.48
N ALA A 104 -12.03 -5.15 -18.70
CA ALA A 104 -11.43 -4.00 -19.38
C ALA A 104 -11.76 -2.67 -18.65
N ALA A 105 -13.01 -2.48 -18.23
CA ALA A 105 -13.43 -1.30 -17.47
C ALA A 105 -12.68 -1.21 -16.12
N ALA A 106 -12.56 -2.33 -15.40
CA ALA A 106 -11.83 -2.38 -14.13
C ALA A 106 -10.33 -2.14 -14.33
N ALA A 107 -9.70 -2.71 -15.36
CA ALA A 107 -8.30 -2.45 -15.69
C ALA A 107 -8.04 -0.97 -15.97
N ASN A 108 -8.96 -0.30 -16.70
CA ASN A 108 -8.86 1.14 -16.96
C ASN A 108 -9.05 1.97 -15.68
N ALA A 109 -9.97 1.58 -14.79
CA ALA A 109 -10.14 2.24 -13.49
C ALA A 109 -8.90 2.08 -12.59
N VAL A 110 -8.29 0.89 -12.58
CA VAL A 110 -7.02 0.64 -11.85
C VAL A 110 -5.88 1.45 -12.46
N SER A 111 -5.80 1.56 -13.79
CA SER A 111 -4.79 2.39 -14.47
C SER A 111 -4.93 3.87 -14.13
N ALA A 112 -6.16 4.39 -14.09
CA ALA A 112 -6.42 5.77 -13.66
C ALA A 112 -6.07 5.99 -12.18
N CYS A 113 -6.42 5.03 -11.31
CA CYS A 113 -6.03 5.04 -9.90
C CYS A 113 -4.51 5.00 -9.74
N SER A 114 -3.79 4.20 -10.55
CA SER A 114 -2.34 4.14 -10.56
C SER A 114 -1.68 5.50 -10.80
N ALA A 115 -2.22 6.29 -11.72
CA ALA A 115 -1.68 7.63 -12.00
C ALA A 115 -1.79 8.56 -10.78
N VAL A 116 -2.95 8.55 -10.10
CA VAL A 116 -3.18 9.36 -8.89
C VAL A 116 -2.27 8.91 -7.75
N VAL A 117 -2.22 7.60 -7.50
CA VAL A 117 -1.36 7.01 -6.44
C VAL A 117 0.11 7.33 -6.70
N ASN A 118 0.62 7.09 -7.91
CA ASN A 118 2.03 7.35 -8.21
C ASN A 118 2.39 8.82 -8.09
N ALA A 119 1.51 9.75 -8.52
CA ALA A 119 1.76 11.19 -8.41
C ALA A 119 1.95 11.61 -6.95
N HIS A 120 1.10 11.10 -6.04
CA HIS A 120 1.24 11.36 -4.62
C HIS A 120 2.52 10.74 -4.03
N LEU A 121 2.76 9.44 -4.27
CA LEU A 121 3.93 8.76 -3.72
C LEU A 121 5.24 9.41 -4.21
N ASP A 122 5.29 9.88 -5.46
CA ASP A 122 6.45 10.60 -6.00
C ASP A 122 6.61 12.00 -5.35
N HIS A 123 5.50 12.68 -5.04
CA HIS A 123 5.50 13.97 -4.35
C HIS A 123 5.99 13.82 -2.90
N GLU A 124 5.46 12.87 -2.17
CA GLU A 124 5.86 12.58 -0.79
C GLU A 124 7.34 12.15 -0.70
N GLU A 125 7.79 11.23 -1.56
CA GLU A 125 9.18 10.78 -1.61
C GLU A 125 10.15 11.92 -1.92
N ARG A 126 9.72 12.91 -2.71
CA ARG A 126 10.55 14.06 -3.09
C ARG A 126 10.62 15.12 -2.01
N ASP A 127 9.50 15.47 -1.39
CA ASP A 127 9.38 16.69 -0.59
C ASP A 127 9.22 16.43 0.91
N VAL A 128 8.61 15.30 1.33
CA VAL A 128 8.40 14.97 2.75
C VAL A 128 9.45 14.01 3.30
N GLU A 129 9.83 13.00 2.53
CA GLU A 129 10.79 11.98 3.01
C GLU A 129 12.16 12.59 3.43
N PRO A 130 12.72 13.58 2.72
CA PRO A 130 13.95 14.24 3.17
C PRO A 130 13.80 14.94 4.53
N ILE A 131 12.61 15.47 4.85
CA ILE A 131 12.29 16.06 6.15
C ILE A 131 12.32 14.98 7.24
N ALA A 132 11.66 13.87 7.01
CA ALA A 132 11.62 12.73 7.93
C ALA A 132 13.03 12.17 8.21
N LEU A 133 13.89 12.09 7.20
CA LEU A 133 15.28 11.64 7.33
C LEU A 133 16.13 12.59 8.20
N GLN A 134 15.92 13.91 8.12
CA GLN A 134 16.63 14.88 8.96
C GLN A 134 16.25 14.73 10.45
N MET A 135 15.06 14.21 10.74
CA MET A 135 14.54 14.00 12.10
C MET A 135 14.80 12.59 12.64
N GLU A 136 15.50 11.72 11.91
CA GLU A 136 15.69 10.30 12.28
C GLU A 136 16.26 10.14 13.71
N ASP A 137 17.11 11.08 14.15
CA ASP A 137 17.71 11.06 15.48
C ASP A 137 16.94 11.87 16.55
N ASP A 138 15.92 12.61 16.16
CA ASP A 138 15.10 13.39 17.11
C ASP A 138 14.31 12.45 18.05
N PRO A 139 14.44 12.62 19.41
CA PRO A 139 13.71 11.79 20.36
C PRO A 139 12.19 11.89 20.27
N GLU A 140 11.65 13.05 19.90
CA GLU A 140 10.19 13.25 19.76
C GLU A 140 9.68 12.60 18.47
N TRP A 141 10.46 12.68 17.37
CA TRP A 141 10.19 11.90 16.17
C TRP A 141 10.16 10.40 16.46
N LYS A 142 11.16 9.89 17.18
CA LYS A 142 11.22 8.47 17.59
C LYS A 142 10.01 8.09 18.48
N ALA A 143 9.53 9.00 19.32
CA ALA A 143 8.34 8.76 20.14
C ALA A 143 7.05 8.75 19.30
N MET A 144 6.91 9.68 18.37
CA MET A 144 5.80 9.71 17.40
C MET A 144 5.80 8.47 16.52
N ALA A 145 6.94 8.10 15.93
CA ALA A 145 7.08 6.93 15.04
C ALA A 145 6.67 5.60 15.70
N LYS A 146 6.68 5.50 17.03
CA LYS A 146 6.14 4.33 17.73
C LYS A 146 4.62 4.18 17.57
N LYS A 147 3.90 5.28 17.34
CA LYS A 147 2.44 5.28 17.12
C LYS A 147 2.07 4.69 15.74
N LEU A 148 3.00 4.75 14.78
CA LEU A 148 2.80 4.22 13.43
C LEU A 148 2.88 2.69 13.35
N ARG A 149 3.12 2.02 14.48
CA ARG A 149 3.24 0.56 14.51
C ARG A 149 1.86 -0.10 14.35
N PRO A 150 1.79 -1.23 13.63
CA PRO A 150 0.55 -1.99 13.50
C PRO A 150 -0.05 -2.34 14.87
N ALA A 151 -1.38 -2.33 14.96
CA ALA A 151 -2.13 -2.56 16.21
C ALA A 151 -1.91 -3.97 16.78
N SER A 152 -1.57 -4.96 15.94
CA SER A 152 -1.33 -6.33 16.37
C SER A 152 -0.12 -6.96 15.66
N ILE A 153 0.44 -7.99 16.30
CA ILE A 153 1.50 -8.80 15.70
C ILE A 153 1.04 -9.53 14.42
N VAL A 154 -0.26 -9.83 14.32
CA VAL A 154 -0.85 -10.48 13.14
C VAL A 154 -0.89 -9.51 11.97
N ASP A 155 -1.28 -8.25 12.21
CA ASP A 155 -1.29 -7.21 11.18
C ASP A 155 0.12 -6.88 10.74
N ALA A 156 1.05 -6.72 11.68
CA ALA A 156 2.46 -6.53 11.38
C ALA A 156 3.03 -7.67 10.51
N ALA A 157 2.69 -8.92 10.82
CA ALA A 157 3.16 -10.08 10.06
C ALA A 157 2.59 -10.10 8.64
N ASN A 158 1.29 -9.80 8.46
CA ASN A 158 0.66 -9.74 7.15
C ASN A 158 1.22 -8.59 6.29
N ALA A 159 1.41 -7.40 6.88
CA ALA A 159 2.04 -6.27 6.21
C ALA A 159 3.50 -6.59 5.79
N LEU A 160 4.30 -7.21 6.68
CA LEU A 160 5.66 -7.65 6.35
C LEU A 160 5.68 -8.68 5.22
N ALA A 161 4.77 -9.65 5.23
CA ALA A 161 4.67 -10.65 4.16
C ALA A 161 4.28 -10.00 2.83
N TRP A 162 3.38 -9.03 2.85
CA TRP A 162 2.98 -8.23 1.71
C TRP A 162 4.15 -7.40 1.15
N MET A 163 4.86 -6.68 1.99
CA MET A 163 6.02 -5.87 1.59
C MET A 163 7.12 -6.72 0.93
N GLN A 164 7.34 -7.95 1.41
CA GLN A 164 8.39 -8.83 0.89
C GLN A 164 8.03 -9.54 -0.41
N ASP A 165 6.74 -9.73 -0.72
CA ASP A 165 6.31 -10.50 -1.88
C ASP A 165 6.72 -9.79 -3.19
N GLY A 166 7.68 -10.36 -3.90
CA GLY A 166 8.24 -9.77 -5.11
C GLY A 166 9.10 -8.52 -4.89
N ALA A 167 9.49 -8.23 -3.64
CA ALA A 167 10.39 -7.12 -3.33
C ALA A 167 11.75 -7.29 -4.01
N GLY A 168 12.32 -6.18 -4.48
CA GLY A 168 13.68 -6.11 -4.99
C GLY A 168 14.73 -6.20 -3.87
N GLU A 169 16.00 -6.22 -4.23
CA GLU A 169 17.08 -6.31 -3.24
C GLU A 169 17.19 -5.04 -2.38
N ARG A 170 16.87 -3.87 -2.94
CA ARG A 170 16.85 -2.60 -2.22
C ARG A 170 15.83 -2.62 -1.09
N GLU A 171 14.59 -3.02 -1.39
CA GLU A 171 13.50 -3.11 -0.40
C GLU A 171 13.81 -4.17 0.67
N ARG A 172 14.33 -5.33 0.26
CA ARG A 172 14.75 -6.38 1.19
C ARG A 172 15.88 -5.92 2.10
N SER A 173 16.83 -5.16 1.59
CA SER A 173 17.92 -4.58 2.38
C SER A 173 17.40 -3.59 3.42
N SER A 174 16.50 -2.70 3.01
CA SER A 174 15.85 -1.72 3.92
C SER A 174 15.04 -2.41 5.02
N LEU A 175 14.30 -3.48 4.69
CA LEU A 175 13.60 -4.28 5.69
C LEU A 175 14.55 -4.92 6.71
N ARG A 176 15.66 -5.50 6.24
CA ARG A 176 16.68 -6.13 7.11
C ARG A 176 17.40 -5.12 8.02
N ALA A 177 17.57 -3.89 7.55
CA ALA A 177 18.15 -2.81 8.36
C ALA A 177 17.21 -2.37 9.49
N THR A 178 15.90 -2.50 9.31
CA THR A 178 14.88 -2.05 10.27
C THR A 178 14.44 -3.17 11.23
N ILE A 179 14.33 -4.42 10.73
CA ILE A 179 13.79 -5.55 11.49
C ILE A 179 14.74 -6.74 11.36
N PRO A 180 15.17 -7.37 12.49
CA PRO A 180 16.06 -8.53 12.46
C PRO A 180 15.49 -9.65 11.57
N GLY A 181 16.32 -10.17 10.65
CA GLY A 181 15.94 -11.17 9.68
C GLY A 181 15.22 -12.41 10.25
N PRO A 182 15.67 -13.01 11.36
CA PRO A 182 14.97 -14.13 12.01
C PRO A 182 13.54 -13.77 12.45
N VAL A 183 13.32 -12.55 12.95
CA VAL A 183 11.98 -12.07 13.34
C VAL A 183 11.08 -11.98 12.12
N VAL A 184 11.57 -11.37 11.05
CA VAL A 184 10.85 -11.28 9.78
C VAL A 184 10.47 -12.68 9.27
N ALA A 185 11.42 -13.62 9.25
CA ALA A 185 11.19 -14.99 8.78
C ALA A 185 10.11 -15.72 9.61
N ILE A 186 10.14 -15.61 10.94
CA ILE A 186 9.14 -16.22 11.81
C ILE A 186 7.77 -15.61 11.57
N LEU A 187 7.66 -14.29 11.57
CA LEU A 187 6.40 -13.59 11.38
C LEU A 187 5.76 -13.93 10.04
N THR A 188 6.52 -13.83 8.97
CA THR A 188 5.98 -14.05 7.62
C THR A 188 5.66 -15.51 7.33
N ARG A 189 6.42 -16.48 7.92
CA ARG A 189 6.17 -17.90 7.70
C ARG A 189 5.04 -18.47 8.58
N PHE A 190 4.92 -18.06 9.83
CA PHE A 190 4.01 -18.70 10.79
C PHE A 190 2.81 -17.84 11.18
N VAL A 191 2.93 -16.52 11.16
CA VAL A 191 1.88 -15.59 11.63
C VAL A 191 1.10 -14.98 10.48
N ALA A 192 1.71 -14.64 9.36
CA ALA A 192 1.09 -14.00 8.18
C ALA A 192 0.15 -14.95 7.40
N ARG A 193 -0.82 -15.56 8.09
CA ARG A 193 -1.68 -16.62 7.52
C ARG A 193 -2.62 -16.07 6.46
N ARG A 194 -3.21 -14.89 6.71
CA ARG A 194 -4.16 -14.27 5.79
C ARG A 194 -3.48 -13.93 4.46
N TYR A 195 -2.39 -13.18 4.49
CA TYR A 195 -1.66 -12.83 3.27
C TYR A 195 -1.25 -14.08 2.47
N ARG A 196 -0.70 -15.07 3.14
CA ARG A 196 -0.20 -16.29 2.49
C ARG A 196 -1.29 -17.17 1.88
N ARG A 197 -2.51 -17.13 2.40
CA ARG A 197 -3.63 -17.98 1.92
C ARG A 197 -4.49 -17.25 0.89
N GLU A 198 -4.69 -15.96 1.05
CA GLU A 198 -5.70 -15.21 0.30
C GLU A 198 -5.09 -14.27 -0.75
N VAL A 199 -3.84 -13.82 -0.57
CA VAL A 199 -3.22 -12.81 -1.44
C VAL A 199 -2.06 -13.39 -2.24
N ALA A 200 -1.05 -13.95 -1.57
CA ALA A 200 0.15 -14.43 -2.25
C ALA A 200 -0.11 -15.42 -3.40
N PRO A 201 -1.10 -16.36 -3.33
CA PRO A 201 -1.40 -17.26 -4.44
C PRO A 201 -1.95 -16.57 -5.68
N VAL A 202 -2.52 -15.37 -5.54
CA VAL A 202 -3.10 -14.59 -6.66
C VAL A 202 -2.01 -14.19 -7.66
N TRP A 203 -0.79 -14.04 -7.19
CA TRP A 203 0.35 -13.52 -7.95
C TRP A 203 1.32 -14.62 -8.48
N ARG A 204 0.92 -15.89 -8.39
CA ARG A 204 1.75 -17.04 -8.79
C ARG A 204 1.20 -17.78 -10.00
#